data_af1c57d61f83a7df59017d02875d8c2e
#
_entry.id   af1c57d61f83a7df59017d02875d8c2e
#
_cell.length_a   1.000
_cell.length_b   1.000
_cell.length_c   1.000
_cell.angle_alpha   90.00
_cell.angle_beta   90.00
_cell.angle_gamma   90.00
#
_symmetry.space_group_name_H-M   'P 1'
#
loop_
_entity.id
_entity.type
_entity.pdbx_description
1 polymer ?
#
loop_
_entity_poly.entity_id
_entity_poly.type
_entity_poly.pdbx_seq_one_letter_code
_entity_poly.pdbx_strand_id
1 'polypeptide(L)'
;MNDLGDQQARRRWFTETIADLHERFASLTEGAPAGYIPELATVDPEQFAIAGMTVDGETFGAGDTTHRFTIQSISKLLLYGLALETHGRERVLRHVGVAPTGDAFNSISLDDDRAPNPMVNAGAITITDLVEGDDVEARVETVRAMYERYLGHRPEVDRTVWASERATGNHNRAIAYLLLDHGIIEDRVDETLDLYFAQCSVLVTAGDLATIAATLANYGVNPITGERVVSPEVTRD
;
A
#
# COMPACT_ATOMS: atom_id res chain seq x y z
N MET A 1 -1.34 -36.80 17.93
CA MET A 1 -1.75 -36.23 19.25
C MET A 1 -0.91 -35.00 19.64
N ASN A 2 0.04 -34.53 18.83
CA ASN A 2 0.90 -33.34 19.14
C ASN A 2 0.43 -32.03 18.50
N ASP A 3 -0.48 -32.07 17.54
CA ASP A 3 -0.81 -30.89 16.70
C ASP A 3 -1.52 -29.77 17.47
N LEU A 4 -2.48 -30.13 18.34
CA LEU A 4 -3.23 -29.16 19.16
C LEU A 4 -2.35 -28.47 20.21
N GLY A 5 -1.38 -29.20 20.78
CA GLY A 5 -0.42 -28.65 21.74
C GLY A 5 0.54 -27.67 21.09
N ASP A 6 1.00 -27.96 19.89
CA ASP A 6 1.90 -27.11 19.10
C ASP A 6 1.17 -25.86 18.61
N GLN A 7 -0.09 -25.93 18.22
CA GLN A 7 -0.91 -24.78 17.84
C GLN A 7 -1.14 -23.84 19.03
N GLN A 8 -1.49 -24.36 20.19
CA GLN A 8 -1.68 -23.53 21.39
C GLN A 8 -0.39 -22.87 21.85
N ALA A 9 0.74 -23.58 21.79
CA ALA A 9 2.06 -23.02 22.11
C ALA A 9 2.44 -21.90 21.15
N ARG A 10 2.23 -22.09 19.83
CA ARG A 10 2.48 -21.09 18.79
C ARG A 10 1.61 -19.84 19.01
N ARG A 11 0.31 -20.03 19.23
CA ARG A 11 -0.62 -18.92 19.51
C ARG A 11 -0.19 -18.11 20.72
N ARG A 12 0.13 -18.79 21.79
CA ARG A 12 0.60 -18.15 23.02
C ARG A 12 1.88 -17.36 22.77
N TRP A 13 2.84 -17.93 22.06
CA TRP A 13 4.10 -17.27 21.73
C TRP A 13 3.88 -15.98 20.90
N PHE A 14 3.03 -16.00 19.86
CA PHE A 14 2.70 -14.81 19.08
C PHE A 14 2.03 -13.75 19.95
N THR A 15 1.04 -14.13 20.76
CA THR A 15 0.32 -13.20 21.64
C THR A 15 1.27 -12.53 22.64
N GLU A 16 2.09 -13.31 23.33
CA GLU A 16 3.05 -12.81 24.30
C GLU A 16 4.13 -11.93 23.64
N THR A 17 4.66 -12.35 22.49
CA THR A 17 5.69 -11.59 21.77
C THR A 17 5.16 -10.24 21.27
N ILE A 18 3.95 -10.18 20.70
CA ILE A 18 3.36 -8.92 20.21
C ILE A 18 3.06 -7.99 21.40
N ALA A 19 2.55 -8.51 22.50
CA ALA A 19 2.29 -7.71 23.71
C ALA A 19 3.58 -7.15 24.30
N ASP A 20 4.64 -7.96 24.41
CA ASP A 20 5.96 -7.55 24.90
C ASP A 20 6.60 -6.48 24.00
N LEU A 21 6.55 -6.67 22.68
CA LEU A 21 7.03 -5.67 21.72
C LEU A 21 6.24 -4.36 21.83
N HIS A 22 4.92 -4.44 21.96
CA HIS A 22 4.10 -3.25 22.13
C HIS A 22 4.47 -2.50 23.42
N GLU A 23 4.55 -3.17 24.57
CA GLU A 23 4.96 -2.58 25.84
C GLU A 23 6.33 -1.93 25.74
N ARG A 24 7.29 -2.62 25.12
CA ARG A 24 8.67 -2.15 24.95
C ARG A 24 8.79 -0.87 24.13
N PHE A 25 7.96 -0.71 23.08
CA PHE A 25 8.07 0.41 22.15
C PHE A 25 6.99 1.49 22.35
N ALA A 26 5.98 1.27 23.20
CA ALA A 26 4.90 2.25 23.44
C ALA A 26 5.40 3.59 24.02
N SER A 27 6.54 3.59 24.71
CA SER A 27 7.13 4.81 25.27
C SER A 27 8.11 5.54 24.34
N LEU A 28 8.27 5.04 23.10
CA LEU A 28 9.19 5.64 22.12
C LEU A 28 8.52 6.85 21.48
N THR A 29 8.96 8.05 21.86
CA THR A 29 8.36 9.34 21.41
C THR A 29 9.28 10.13 20.49
N GLU A 30 10.34 9.51 19.96
CA GLU A 30 11.28 10.13 19.03
C GLU A 30 10.66 10.27 17.64
N GLY A 31 10.90 11.42 16.99
CA GLY A 31 10.35 11.71 15.66
C GLY A 31 9.22 12.75 15.70
N ALA A 32 8.48 12.84 14.61
CA ALA A 32 7.34 13.73 14.48
C ALA A 32 6.34 13.16 13.46
N PRO A 33 5.04 13.52 13.55
CA PRO A 33 4.06 13.23 12.52
C PRO A 33 4.49 13.80 11.16
N ALA A 34 4.09 13.12 10.07
CA ALA A 34 4.36 13.58 8.71
C ALA A 34 3.66 14.93 8.46
N GLY A 35 4.42 15.95 8.04
CA GLY A 35 3.93 17.33 7.87
C GLY A 35 3.70 17.77 6.44
N TYR A 36 3.76 16.88 5.45
CA TYR A 36 3.61 17.24 4.04
C TYR A 36 2.15 17.44 3.59
N ILE A 37 1.18 16.97 4.37
CA ILE A 37 -0.24 17.36 4.29
C ILE A 37 -0.78 17.70 5.69
N PRO A 38 -1.70 18.70 5.81
CA PRO A 38 -2.18 19.18 7.09
C PRO A 38 -2.79 18.12 8.00
N GLU A 39 -3.56 17.19 7.43
CA GLU A 39 -4.26 16.14 8.16
C GLU A 39 -3.29 15.16 8.83
N LEU A 40 -2.18 14.81 8.19
CA LEU A 40 -1.16 13.94 8.79
C LEU A 40 -0.39 14.65 9.91
N ALA A 41 -0.21 15.97 9.80
CA ALA A 41 0.48 16.77 10.82
C ALA A 41 -0.28 16.85 12.15
N THR A 42 -1.59 16.56 12.16
CA THR A 42 -2.46 16.66 13.32
C THR A 42 -2.83 15.31 13.95
N VAL A 43 -2.26 14.19 13.46
CA VAL A 43 -2.50 12.87 14.05
C VAL A 43 -1.92 12.80 15.46
N ASP A 44 -2.56 12.02 16.32
CA ASP A 44 -2.05 11.76 17.66
C ASP A 44 -0.77 10.90 17.56
N PRO A 45 0.41 11.43 17.95
CA PRO A 45 1.66 10.69 17.87
C PRO A 45 1.78 9.53 18.88
N GLU A 46 0.90 9.47 19.88
CA GLU A 46 0.87 8.40 20.87
C GLU A 46 0.13 7.14 20.36
N GLN A 47 -0.56 7.23 19.21
CA GLN A 47 -1.22 6.07 18.62
C GLN A 47 -0.20 5.05 18.14
N PHE A 48 -0.28 3.85 18.70
CA PHE A 48 0.63 2.77 18.37
C PHE A 48 -0.07 1.42 18.38
N ALA A 49 0.16 0.63 17.35
CA ALA A 49 -0.37 -0.73 17.26
C ALA A 49 0.62 -1.67 16.59
N ILE A 50 0.61 -2.91 17.01
CA ILE A 50 1.22 -4.03 16.31
C ILE A 50 0.14 -5.05 16.01
N ALA A 51 0.03 -5.48 14.76
CA ALA A 51 -0.88 -6.54 14.34
C ALA A 51 -0.15 -7.58 13.50
N GLY A 52 -0.58 -8.83 13.59
CA GLY A 52 -0.08 -9.93 12.80
C GLY A 52 -1.20 -10.89 12.44
N MET A 53 -1.04 -11.59 11.33
CA MET A 53 -1.94 -12.65 10.90
C MET A 53 -1.14 -13.81 10.33
N THR A 54 -1.52 -15.04 10.69
CA THR A 54 -0.96 -16.23 10.06
C THR A 54 -1.63 -16.49 8.72
N VAL A 55 -0.99 -17.31 7.88
CA VAL A 55 -1.59 -17.78 6.61
C VAL A 55 -2.83 -18.65 6.80
N ASP A 56 -3.09 -19.13 8.02
CA ASP A 56 -4.29 -19.85 8.40
C ASP A 56 -5.42 -18.91 8.87
N GLY A 57 -5.21 -17.57 8.85
CA GLY A 57 -6.18 -16.56 9.24
C GLY A 57 -6.27 -16.29 10.75
N GLU A 58 -5.36 -16.79 11.57
CA GLU A 58 -5.31 -16.47 12.99
C GLU A 58 -4.71 -15.09 13.20
N THR A 59 -5.40 -14.22 13.96
CA THR A 59 -5.05 -12.81 14.17
C THR A 59 -4.47 -12.56 15.55
N PHE A 60 -3.51 -11.66 15.63
CA PHE A 60 -2.85 -11.21 16.86
C PHE A 60 -2.74 -9.68 16.82
N GLY A 61 -2.80 -9.02 17.96
CA GLY A 61 -2.63 -7.57 18.01
C GLY A 61 -2.49 -7.04 19.43
N ALA A 62 -1.84 -5.89 19.53
CA ALA A 62 -1.72 -5.08 20.74
C ALA A 62 -1.79 -3.60 20.38
N GLY A 63 -2.30 -2.77 21.31
CA GLY A 63 -2.49 -1.34 21.13
C GLY A 63 -3.71 -1.00 20.26
N ASP A 64 -3.63 0.09 19.52
CA ASP A 64 -4.74 0.73 18.78
C ASP A 64 -5.06 0.00 17.46
N THR A 65 -5.14 -1.32 17.47
CA THR A 65 -5.27 -2.16 16.26
C THR A 65 -6.51 -1.88 15.42
N THR A 66 -7.54 -1.25 15.97
CA THR A 66 -8.79 -0.87 15.29
C THR A 66 -8.83 0.59 14.88
N HIS A 67 -7.81 1.38 15.24
CA HIS A 67 -7.72 2.76 14.80
C HIS A 67 -7.53 2.81 13.28
N ARG A 68 -8.30 3.70 12.62
CA ARG A 68 -8.28 3.86 11.16
C ARG A 68 -7.34 4.99 10.77
N PHE A 69 -6.50 4.74 9.79
CA PHE A 69 -5.58 5.70 9.21
C PHE A 69 -5.47 5.51 7.69
N THR A 70 -4.96 6.49 6.98
CA THR A 70 -4.78 6.37 5.53
C THR A 70 -3.56 5.52 5.21
N ILE A 71 -3.71 4.60 4.26
CA ILE A 71 -2.66 3.61 3.90
C ILE A 71 -1.39 4.26 3.33
N GLN A 72 -1.53 5.44 2.75
CA GLN A 72 -0.42 6.20 2.16
C GLN A 72 0.43 5.35 1.19
N SER A 73 1.74 5.45 1.27
CA SER A 73 2.67 4.79 0.33
C SER A 73 2.69 3.25 0.39
N ILE A 74 2.07 2.62 1.37
CA ILE A 74 1.90 1.16 1.35
C ILE A 74 1.04 0.74 0.15
N SER A 75 0.15 1.61 -0.31
CA SER A 75 -0.66 1.42 -1.53
C SER A 75 0.13 1.04 -2.77
N LYS A 76 1.35 1.54 -2.92
CA LYS A 76 2.23 1.32 -4.07
C LYS A 76 2.46 -0.16 -4.36
N LEU A 77 2.66 -0.94 -3.30
CA LEU A 77 2.84 -2.38 -3.38
C LEU A 77 1.63 -3.08 -4.02
N LEU A 78 0.43 -2.68 -3.61
CA LEU A 78 -0.82 -3.30 -4.08
C LEU A 78 -1.09 -2.97 -5.55
N LEU A 79 -0.87 -1.71 -5.95
CA LEU A 79 -1.03 -1.32 -7.34
C LEU A 79 0.03 -1.93 -8.26
N TYR A 80 1.25 -2.08 -7.79
CA TYR A 80 2.27 -2.82 -8.53
C TYR A 80 1.81 -4.26 -8.78
N GLY A 81 1.31 -4.95 -7.76
CA GLY A 81 0.70 -6.28 -7.91
C GLY A 81 -0.46 -6.30 -8.90
N LEU A 82 -1.36 -5.31 -8.85
CA LEU A 82 -2.46 -5.18 -9.80
C LEU A 82 -1.96 -5.01 -11.24
N ALA A 83 -0.97 -4.15 -11.45
CA ALA A 83 -0.39 -3.93 -12.78
C ALA A 83 0.28 -5.19 -13.35
N LEU A 84 1.01 -5.93 -12.49
CA LEU A 84 1.63 -7.20 -12.89
C LEU A 84 0.57 -8.26 -13.28
N GLU A 85 -0.53 -8.39 -12.52
CA GLU A 85 -1.64 -9.30 -12.84
C GLU A 85 -2.32 -8.92 -14.15
N THR A 86 -2.57 -7.62 -14.36
CA THR A 86 -3.34 -7.13 -15.51
C THR A 86 -2.53 -7.15 -16.80
N HIS A 87 -1.28 -6.70 -16.75
CA HIS A 87 -0.48 -6.45 -17.94
C HIS A 87 0.67 -7.45 -18.14
N GLY A 88 0.99 -8.23 -17.11
CA GLY A 88 2.15 -9.10 -17.10
C GLY A 88 3.47 -8.35 -16.89
N ARG A 89 4.43 -9.09 -16.34
CA ARG A 89 5.75 -8.57 -15.92
C ARG A 89 6.50 -7.84 -17.04
N GLU A 90 6.53 -8.40 -18.25
CA GLU A 90 7.28 -7.82 -19.37
C GLU A 90 6.77 -6.42 -19.75
N ARG A 91 5.44 -6.22 -19.80
CA ARG A 91 4.85 -4.91 -20.11
C ARG A 91 5.13 -3.90 -19.01
N VAL A 92 4.94 -4.29 -17.75
CA VAL A 92 5.17 -3.38 -16.61
C VAL A 92 6.61 -2.93 -16.53
N LEU A 93 7.58 -3.84 -16.76
CA LEU A 93 9.03 -3.51 -16.70
C LEU A 93 9.54 -2.65 -17.86
N ARG A 94 8.74 -2.44 -18.90
CA ARG A 94 9.05 -1.40 -19.90
C ARG A 94 8.82 0.02 -19.37
N HIS A 95 7.91 0.20 -18.40
CA HIS A 95 7.54 1.50 -17.85
C HIS A 95 8.27 1.81 -16.52
N VAL A 96 8.61 0.78 -15.75
CA VAL A 96 9.24 0.93 -14.44
C VAL A 96 10.34 -0.10 -14.24
N GLY A 97 11.47 0.34 -13.69
CA GLY A 97 12.56 -0.54 -13.26
C GLY A 97 12.26 -1.25 -11.94
N VAL A 98 13.25 -1.97 -11.41
CA VAL A 98 13.16 -2.68 -10.11
C VAL A 98 14.39 -2.44 -9.23
N ALA A 99 15.36 -1.67 -9.71
CA ALA A 99 16.61 -1.42 -8.97
C ALA A 99 16.38 -0.37 -7.86
N PRO A 100 16.99 -0.54 -6.67
CA PRO A 100 17.02 0.52 -5.66
C PRO A 100 17.87 1.69 -6.18
N THR A 101 17.43 2.93 -5.92
CA THR A 101 18.13 4.14 -6.37
C THR A 101 19.13 4.66 -5.35
N GLY A 102 18.89 4.44 -4.06
CA GLY A 102 19.60 5.15 -2.98
C GLY A 102 19.14 6.61 -2.79
N ASP A 103 18.29 7.13 -3.66
CA ASP A 103 17.72 8.48 -3.58
C ASP A 103 16.50 8.54 -2.65
N ALA A 104 16.06 9.75 -2.33
CA ALA A 104 14.81 9.95 -1.62
C ALA A 104 13.61 9.41 -2.45
N PHE A 105 12.61 8.84 -1.77
CA PHE A 105 11.43 8.23 -2.42
C PHE A 105 10.64 9.19 -3.33
N ASN A 106 10.80 10.49 -3.13
CA ASN A 106 10.17 11.55 -3.91
C ASN A 106 11.17 12.27 -4.84
N SER A 107 12.34 11.71 -5.09
CA SER A 107 13.31 12.28 -6.04
C SER A 107 12.71 12.39 -7.44
N ILE A 108 13.08 13.46 -8.14
CA ILE A 108 12.75 13.70 -9.55
C ILE A 108 13.94 13.18 -10.38
N SER A 109 14.07 11.87 -10.46
CA SER A 109 15.08 11.21 -11.28
C SER A 109 14.45 10.11 -12.11
N LEU A 110 14.86 9.98 -13.36
CA LEU A 110 14.51 8.89 -14.26
C LEU A 110 15.78 8.11 -14.58
N ASP A 111 15.60 6.82 -14.85
CA ASP A 111 16.67 5.91 -15.22
C ASP A 111 16.37 5.38 -16.64
N ASP A 112 17.19 5.77 -17.62
CA ASP A 112 17.06 5.34 -19.03
C ASP A 112 15.62 5.44 -19.59
N ASP A 113 14.97 6.60 -19.49
CA ASP A 113 13.62 6.86 -20.01
C ASP A 113 12.49 6.05 -19.33
N ARG A 114 12.69 5.60 -18.11
CA ARG A 114 11.65 4.96 -17.28
C ARG A 114 11.79 5.37 -15.81
N ALA A 115 10.73 5.16 -15.03
CA ALA A 115 10.79 5.34 -13.59
C ALA A 115 11.68 4.26 -12.94
N PRO A 116 12.50 4.59 -11.90
CA PRO A 116 13.52 3.68 -11.35
C PRO A 116 12.96 2.39 -10.75
N ASN A 117 11.89 2.49 -9.96
CA ASN A 117 11.21 1.34 -9.37
C ASN A 117 9.79 1.73 -8.89
N PRO A 118 8.87 0.78 -8.64
CA PRO A 118 7.47 1.07 -8.31
C PRO A 118 7.28 1.66 -6.90
N MET A 119 8.29 1.66 -6.04
CA MET A 119 8.17 2.14 -4.65
C MET A 119 8.55 3.61 -4.48
N VAL A 120 9.20 4.24 -5.46
CA VAL A 120 9.36 5.70 -5.51
C VAL A 120 8.15 6.37 -6.17
N ASN A 121 7.93 7.68 -5.91
CA ASN A 121 6.74 8.36 -6.41
C ASN A 121 6.62 8.34 -7.94
N ALA A 122 7.73 8.53 -8.66
CA ALA A 122 7.74 8.47 -10.13
C ALA A 122 7.23 7.11 -10.63
N GLY A 123 7.73 6.01 -10.08
CA GLY A 123 7.29 4.67 -10.44
C GLY A 123 5.85 4.38 -10.03
N ALA A 124 5.44 4.82 -8.85
CA ALA A 124 4.06 4.62 -8.38
C ALA A 124 3.04 5.39 -9.23
N ILE A 125 3.35 6.62 -9.68
CA ILE A 125 2.53 7.39 -10.62
C ILE A 125 2.48 6.69 -11.98
N THR A 126 3.61 6.18 -12.48
CA THR A 126 3.66 5.37 -13.70
C THR A 126 2.78 4.13 -13.61
N ILE A 127 2.85 3.38 -12.50
CA ILE A 127 1.99 2.21 -12.26
C ILE A 127 0.51 2.61 -12.18
N THR A 128 0.21 3.73 -11.54
CA THR A 128 -1.17 4.23 -11.45
C THR A 128 -1.73 4.57 -12.85
N ASP A 129 -0.89 5.07 -13.75
CA ASP A 129 -1.30 5.34 -15.12
C ASP A 129 -1.68 4.06 -15.89
N LEU A 130 -1.09 2.92 -15.57
CA LEU A 130 -1.42 1.62 -16.15
C LEU A 130 -2.76 1.03 -15.66
N VAL A 131 -3.43 1.60 -14.67
CA VAL A 131 -4.74 1.11 -14.20
C VAL A 131 -5.76 1.25 -15.30
N GLU A 132 -6.40 0.13 -15.66
CA GLU A 132 -7.42 0.08 -16.73
C GLU A 132 -8.79 0.59 -16.26
N GLY A 133 -9.52 1.19 -17.18
CA GLY A 133 -10.88 1.69 -17.04
C GLY A 133 -11.21 2.65 -18.19
N ASP A 134 -12.46 2.61 -18.65
CA ASP A 134 -12.94 3.43 -19.77
C ASP A 134 -13.03 4.93 -19.41
N ASP A 135 -13.11 5.22 -18.11
CA ASP A 135 -13.16 6.55 -17.54
C ASP A 135 -12.54 6.56 -16.11
N VAL A 136 -12.49 7.73 -15.48
CA VAL A 136 -11.92 7.92 -14.14
C VAL A 136 -12.67 7.08 -13.12
N GLU A 137 -13.98 7.04 -13.18
CA GLU A 137 -14.83 6.29 -12.26
C GLU A 137 -14.56 4.78 -12.34
N ALA A 138 -14.41 4.24 -13.54
CA ALA A 138 -14.06 2.83 -13.76
C ALA A 138 -12.67 2.51 -13.22
N ARG A 139 -11.68 3.39 -13.38
CA ARG A 139 -10.33 3.25 -12.82
C ARG A 139 -10.34 3.26 -11.29
N VAL A 140 -11.11 4.18 -10.70
CA VAL A 140 -11.29 4.23 -9.23
C VAL A 140 -11.95 2.95 -8.72
N GLU A 141 -12.94 2.43 -9.43
CA GLU A 141 -13.60 1.19 -9.04
C GLU A 141 -12.67 -0.02 -9.16
N THR A 142 -11.82 -0.08 -10.19
CA THR A 142 -10.79 -1.11 -10.35
C THR A 142 -9.85 -1.12 -9.11
N VAL A 143 -9.38 0.04 -8.68
CA VAL A 143 -8.53 0.17 -7.47
C VAL A 143 -9.29 -0.23 -6.21
N ARG A 144 -10.55 0.21 -6.05
CA ARG A 144 -11.37 -0.16 -4.89
C ARG A 144 -11.66 -1.65 -4.82
N ALA A 145 -11.94 -2.29 -5.95
CA ALA A 145 -12.14 -3.74 -6.03
C ALA A 145 -10.87 -4.51 -5.65
N MET A 146 -9.70 -4.03 -6.09
CA MET A 146 -8.43 -4.59 -5.64
C MET A 146 -8.29 -4.54 -4.12
N TYR A 147 -8.52 -3.39 -3.50
CA TYR A 147 -8.46 -3.26 -2.04
C TYR A 147 -9.46 -4.20 -1.34
N GLU A 148 -10.72 -4.26 -1.82
CA GLU A 148 -11.75 -5.12 -1.26
C GLU A 148 -11.32 -6.60 -1.22
N ARG A 149 -10.66 -7.08 -2.27
CA ARG A 149 -10.13 -8.44 -2.32
C ARG A 149 -8.99 -8.67 -1.32
N TYR A 150 -8.08 -7.70 -1.14
CA TYR A 150 -7.01 -7.80 -0.15
C TYR A 150 -7.52 -7.73 1.30
N LEU A 151 -8.48 -6.85 1.57
CA LEU A 151 -8.98 -6.60 2.93
C LEU A 151 -10.07 -7.59 3.36
N GLY A 152 -10.80 -8.18 2.40
CA GLY A 152 -12.01 -8.98 2.64
C GLY A 152 -13.25 -8.13 2.94
N HIS A 153 -13.14 -6.82 2.84
CA HIS A 153 -14.24 -5.87 2.95
C HIS A 153 -13.98 -4.62 2.09
N ARG A 154 -15.06 -3.93 1.72
CA ARG A 154 -14.95 -2.71 0.91
C ARG A 154 -14.41 -1.55 1.74
N PRO A 155 -13.28 -0.96 1.37
CA PRO A 155 -12.69 0.13 2.11
C PRO A 155 -13.41 1.46 1.87
N GLU A 156 -13.29 2.37 2.85
CA GLU A 156 -13.63 3.78 2.69
C GLU A 156 -12.39 4.59 2.29
N VAL A 157 -12.62 5.72 1.64
CA VAL A 157 -11.57 6.70 1.28
C VAL A 157 -11.77 7.94 2.14
N ASP A 158 -10.72 8.40 2.80
CA ASP A 158 -10.73 9.68 3.50
C ASP A 158 -10.73 10.83 2.49
N ARG A 159 -11.92 11.43 2.31
CA ARG A 159 -12.12 12.50 1.33
C ARG A 159 -11.39 13.79 1.71
N THR A 160 -11.12 14.01 3.00
CA THR A 160 -10.40 15.18 3.49
C THR A 160 -8.92 15.07 3.15
N VAL A 161 -8.31 13.91 3.46
CA VAL A 161 -6.93 13.61 3.09
C VAL A 161 -6.77 13.64 1.57
N TRP A 162 -7.69 13.02 0.82
CA TRP A 162 -7.66 13.06 -0.65
C TRP A 162 -7.71 14.49 -1.21
N ALA A 163 -8.61 15.34 -0.70
CA ALA A 163 -8.69 16.73 -1.12
C ALA A 163 -7.39 17.51 -0.79
N SER A 164 -6.80 17.27 0.37
CA SER A 164 -5.52 17.87 0.77
C SER A 164 -4.35 17.42 -0.11
N GLU A 165 -4.25 16.11 -0.42
CA GLU A 165 -3.24 15.59 -1.37
C GLU A 165 -3.36 16.27 -2.74
N ARG A 166 -4.60 16.44 -3.24
CA ARG A 166 -4.87 17.18 -4.48
C ARG A 166 -4.43 18.64 -4.40
N ALA A 167 -4.68 19.31 -3.29
CA ALA A 167 -4.36 20.72 -3.10
C ALA A 167 -2.85 20.98 -2.94
N THR A 168 -2.13 20.07 -2.26
CA THR A 168 -0.73 20.27 -1.87
C THR A 168 0.27 19.48 -2.73
N GLY A 169 -0.20 18.57 -3.60
CA GLY A 169 0.59 17.61 -4.36
C GLY A 169 1.43 18.19 -5.52
N ASN A 170 1.93 19.42 -5.40
CA ASN A 170 2.68 20.08 -6.48
C ASN A 170 3.96 19.32 -6.88
N HIS A 171 4.63 18.69 -5.92
CA HIS A 171 5.80 17.88 -6.19
C HIS A 171 5.46 16.64 -7.07
N ASN A 172 4.37 15.97 -6.76
CA ASN A 172 3.88 14.84 -7.58
C ASN A 172 3.42 15.29 -8.97
N ARG A 173 2.86 16.52 -9.10
CA ARG A 173 2.57 17.13 -10.41
C ARG A 173 3.83 17.34 -11.23
N ALA A 174 4.88 17.89 -10.62
CA ALA A 174 6.17 18.08 -11.31
C ALA A 174 6.74 16.75 -11.81
N ILE A 175 6.69 15.70 -10.99
CA ILE A 175 7.08 14.34 -11.39
C ILE A 175 6.21 13.84 -12.55
N ALA A 176 4.90 13.96 -12.47
CA ALA A 176 3.98 13.46 -13.49
C ALA A 176 4.15 14.17 -14.84
N TYR A 177 4.35 15.49 -14.83
CA TYR A 177 4.64 16.22 -16.07
C TYR A 177 6.01 15.86 -16.66
N LEU A 178 7.01 15.54 -15.83
CA LEU A 178 8.28 15.01 -16.34
C LEU A 178 8.08 13.62 -16.97
N LEU A 179 7.30 12.75 -16.35
CA LEU A 179 6.95 11.43 -16.91
C LEU A 179 6.21 11.56 -18.25
N LEU A 180 5.30 12.53 -18.37
CA LEU A 180 4.61 12.84 -19.62
C LEU A 180 5.58 13.33 -20.70
N ASP A 181 6.48 14.25 -20.37
CA ASP A 181 7.47 14.81 -21.31
C ASP A 181 8.38 13.72 -21.89
N HIS A 182 8.70 12.70 -21.08
CA HIS A 182 9.46 11.50 -21.48
C HIS A 182 8.60 10.43 -22.16
N GLY A 183 7.29 10.62 -22.31
CA GLY A 183 6.38 9.63 -22.92
C GLY A 183 6.20 8.35 -22.09
N ILE A 184 6.45 8.40 -20.78
CA ILE A 184 6.33 7.26 -19.85
C ILE A 184 4.88 7.04 -19.44
N ILE A 185 4.10 8.12 -19.29
CA ILE A 185 2.67 8.09 -18.99
C ILE A 185 1.87 8.75 -20.11
N GLU A 186 0.57 8.47 -20.17
CA GLU A 186 -0.35 9.07 -21.16
C GLU A 186 -0.70 10.52 -20.80
N ASP A 187 -1.22 11.27 -21.80
CA ASP A 187 -1.68 12.67 -21.65
C ASP A 187 -3.03 12.73 -20.88
N ARG A 188 -3.00 12.24 -19.62
CA ARG A 188 -4.09 12.28 -18.65
C ARG A 188 -3.56 12.49 -17.23
N VAL A 189 -2.59 13.37 -17.11
CA VAL A 189 -1.84 13.62 -15.87
C VAL A 189 -2.74 13.88 -14.66
N ASP A 190 -3.74 14.75 -14.81
CA ASP A 190 -4.63 15.12 -13.71
C ASP A 190 -5.49 13.93 -13.23
N GLU A 191 -5.97 13.10 -14.14
CA GLU A 191 -6.74 11.89 -13.81
C GLU A 191 -5.86 10.85 -13.11
N THR A 192 -4.64 10.64 -13.62
CA THR A 192 -3.68 9.71 -13.04
C THR A 192 -3.27 10.14 -11.64
N LEU A 193 -3.01 11.44 -11.43
CA LEU A 193 -2.70 11.97 -10.11
C LEU A 193 -3.89 11.91 -9.16
N ASP A 194 -5.10 12.16 -9.64
CA ASP A 194 -6.29 12.06 -8.81
C ASP A 194 -6.49 10.64 -8.29
N LEU A 195 -6.32 9.65 -9.15
CA LEU A 195 -6.34 8.24 -8.76
C LEU A 195 -5.19 7.88 -7.81
N TYR A 196 -3.97 8.41 -8.05
CA TYR A 196 -2.82 8.24 -7.18
C TYR A 196 -3.08 8.79 -5.77
N PHE A 197 -3.70 9.97 -5.64
CA PHE A 197 -4.07 10.54 -4.35
C PHE A 197 -5.21 9.78 -3.68
N ALA A 198 -6.21 9.34 -4.44
CA ALA A 198 -7.33 8.54 -3.92
C ALA A 198 -6.85 7.22 -3.30
N GLN A 199 -5.94 6.50 -3.96
CA GLN A 199 -5.41 5.22 -3.44
C GLN A 199 -4.61 5.40 -2.14
N CYS A 200 -3.84 6.51 -2.01
CA CYS A 200 -3.10 6.83 -0.79
C CYS A 200 -4.04 7.15 0.39
N SER A 201 -5.24 7.65 0.08
CA SER A 201 -6.24 8.09 1.05
C SER A 201 -7.22 6.98 1.49
N VAL A 202 -6.99 5.73 1.09
CA VAL A 202 -7.79 4.58 1.56
C VAL A 202 -7.57 4.37 3.05
N LEU A 203 -8.67 4.24 3.81
CA LEU A 203 -8.64 4.01 5.25
C LEU A 203 -8.46 2.53 5.55
N VAL A 204 -7.47 2.23 6.38
CA VAL A 204 -7.12 0.89 6.85
C VAL A 204 -6.86 0.90 8.34
N THR A 205 -6.85 -0.30 8.94
CA THR A 205 -6.40 -0.57 10.32
C THR A 205 -5.09 -1.36 10.31
N ALA A 206 -4.44 -1.50 11.45
CA ALA A 206 -3.30 -2.41 11.59
C ALA A 206 -3.67 -3.87 11.27
N GLY A 207 -4.92 -4.27 11.60
CA GLY A 207 -5.47 -5.58 11.24
C GLY A 207 -5.61 -5.78 9.73
N ASP A 208 -6.05 -4.75 9.01
CA ASP A 208 -6.12 -4.76 7.53
C ASP A 208 -4.74 -4.94 6.91
N LEU A 209 -3.73 -4.22 7.41
CA LEU A 209 -2.35 -4.39 6.94
C LEU A 209 -1.81 -5.80 7.21
N ALA A 210 -2.15 -6.40 8.37
CA ALA A 210 -1.81 -7.79 8.67
C ALA A 210 -2.48 -8.77 7.69
N THR A 211 -3.73 -8.50 7.28
CA THR A 211 -4.44 -9.31 6.27
C THR A 211 -3.78 -9.21 4.90
N ILE A 212 -3.39 -8.01 4.47
CA ILE A 212 -2.62 -7.80 3.23
C ILE A 212 -1.31 -8.59 3.28
N ALA A 213 -0.54 -8.46 4.35
CA ALA A 213 0.74 -9.15 4.52
C ALA A 213 0.57 -10.68 4.50
N ALA A 214 -0.45 -11.20 5.20
CA ALA A 214 -0.76 -12.63 5.21
C ALA A 214 -1.22 -13.13 3.84
N THR A 215 -1.97 -12.33 3.08
CA THR A 215 -2.36 -12.65 1.70
C THR A 215 -1.13 -12.83 0.80
N LEU A 216 -0.16 -11.92 0.87
CA LEU A 216 1.08 -12.02 0.12
C LEU A 216 1.93 -13.22 0.57
N ALA A 217 2.06 -13.44 1.88
CA ALA A 217 2.76 -14.59 2.45
C ALA A 217 2.10 -15.94 2.09
N ASN A 218 0.78 -15.94 1.85
CA ASN A 218 -0.01 -17.09 1.42
C ASN A 218 -0.10 -17.22 -0.11
N TYR A 219 0.94 -16.83 -0.82
CA TYR A 219 1.01 -16.92 -2.29
C TYR A 219 -0.17 -16.22 -2.99
N GLY A 220 -0.63 -15.11 -2.44
CA GLY A 220 -1.70 -14.30 -3.00
C GLY A 220 -3.13 -14.77 -2.68
N VAL A 221 -3.31 -15.70 -1.76
CA VAL A 221 -4.63 -16.13 -1.28
C VAL A 221 -4.95 -15.43 0.05
N ASN A 222 -6.03 -14.65 0.07
CA ASN A 222 -6.49 -14.00 1.29
C ASN A 222 -6.94 -15.06 2.32
N PRO A 223 -6.32 -15.12 3.51
CA PRO A 223 -6.62 -16.17 4.48
C PRO A 223 -8.00 -16.04 5.14
N ILE A 224 -8.64 -14.86 5.05
CA ILE A 224 -9.99 -14.64 5.61
C ILE A 224 -11.07 -15.08 4.62
N THR A 225 -10.94 -14.72 3.35
CA THR A 225 -11.97 -14.99 2.33
C THR A 225 -11.71 -16.26 1.54
N GLY A 226 -10.46 -16.74 1.52
CA GLY A 226 -10.04 -17.86 0.66
C GLY A 226 -9.90 -17.46 -0.81
N GLU A 227 -10.11 -16.20 -1.17
CA GLU A 227 -9.99 -15.71 -2.54
C GLU A 227 -8.52 -15.53 -2.95
N ARG A 228 -8.19 -15.95 -4.19
CA ARG A 228 -6.92 -15.60 -4.80
C ARG A 228 -6.95 -14.17 -5.31
N VAL A 229 -6.21 -13.29 -4.67
CA VAL A 229 -6.12 -11.86 -5.00
C VAL A 229 -5.13 -11.63 -6.11
N VAL A 230 -3.94 -12.23 -6.00
CA VAL A 230 -2.87 -12.20 -7.02
C VAL A 230 -2.26 -13.59 -7.21
N SER A 231 -1.59 -13.79 -8.32
CA SER A 231 -0.91 -15.05 -8.61
C SER A 231 0.33 -15.28 -7.72
N PRO A 232 0.77 -16.54 -7.53
CA PRO A 232 2.02 -16.82 -6.82
C PRO A 232 3.26 -16.22 -7.51
N GLU A 233 3.19 -16.00 -8.80
CA GLU A 233 4.24 -15.35 -9.60
C GLU A 233 4.40 -13.89 -9.18
N VAL A 234 3.30 -13.16 -9.07
CA VAL A 234 3.28 -11.75 -8.65
C VAL A 234 3.74 -11.57 -7.21
N THR A 235 3.45 -12.51 -6.30
CA THR A 235 3.93 -12.40 -4.91
C THR A 235 5.45 -12.55 -4.76
N ARG A 236 6.16 -12.95 -5.81
CA ARG A 236 7.63 -13.11 -5.83
C ARG A 236 8.36 -11.90 -6.42
N ASP A 237 7.68 -11.09 -7.22
CA ASP A 237 8.16 -9.83 -7.79
C ASP A 237 8.06 -8.69 -6.78
#